data_ef630c531051d11be8a47946681d4f0d
#
_entry.id   ef630c531051d11be8a47946681d4f0d
#
_cell.length_a   1.000
_cell.length_b   1.000
_cell.length_c   1.000
_cell.angle_alpha   90.00
_cell.angle_beta   90.00
_cell.angle_gamma   90.00
#
_symmetry.space_group_name_H-M   'P 1'
#
loop_
_entity.id
_entity.type
_entity.pdbx_description
1 polymer ?
#
loop_
_entity_poly.entity_id
_entity_poly.type
_entity_poly.pdbx_seq_one_letter_code
_entity_poly.pdbx_strand_id
1 'polypeptide(L)'
;MINYKSIIRKSIQTGVGSCIALSIIGASSGRIFPDKKGDITGNVSTGGSSKPNIIFLMTDQQRWDAIGINNPRIKTPNLDRLAREGVLFNQATCQAPMCTPSRNALMFGLYPSQLGIRTNGSHALGDPFLPCDPLPERLRKAGYQTAGFGKTHWGRTDQPIGTRGFETRVVGAKEVGKEIGATHYQDDEDPEGLAAYRKETANYGPGEEGVAGYIGISSEVPDRDHRDGYVAEKCLEFLDKGLDPARPLFLYLSFLKPHAGLNVPKRFVDMYDINDIPDTGQPPWEEEPDTHLAYCDQTNKFHANRHKDWQAAWSKMTVLERRRTTLHYYANCSWLDDYFGQALAKLEKAGRLKNALIVFTSDHGEMLGERNFRFTKYCLYDSSVRIPVLLSGSVVPEGLRGSIDNRPAELVDLYPTIAKVAGTTQQLISPGLDLLGDHKHKGSFCEFHDSGAPAYMWRTKKWKLILFVDKPLNEAKFSAEQIKGELYELESDPHEWKNLYSNKKYQKIREQLKTELLENLAVTFSGFPMGKG
;
A
#
# COMPACT_ATOMS: atom_id res chain seq x y z
N MET A 1 -6.70 -34.71 4.95
CA MET A 1 -7.44 -33.62 5.60
C MET A 1 -6.46 -32.89 6.50
N ILE A 2 -6.05 -31.70 6.10
CA ILE A 2 -5.21 -30.84 6.95
C ILE A 2 -6.17 -30.14 7.93
N ASN A 3 -6.15 -30.58 9.20
CA ASN A 3 -6.98 -30.00 10.22
C ASN A 3 -6.25 -28.78 10.80
N TYR A 4 -6.73 -27.59 10.50
CA TYR A 4 -6.19 -26.30 10.97
C TYR A 4 -5.93 -26.29 12.51
N LYS A 5 -6.82 -26.92 13.27
CA LYS A 5 -6.63 -27.09 14.74
C LYS A 5 -5.42 -27.96 15.12
N SER A 6 -4.95 -28.85 14.23
CA SER A 6 -3.79 -29.71 14.51
C SER A 6 -2.46 -28.97 14.27
N ILE A 7 -2.45 -27.99 13.36
CA ILE A 7 -1.28 -27.14 13.11
C ILE A 7 -1.07 -26.22 14.33
N ILE A 8 -2.14 -25.60 14.84
CA ILE A 8 -2.07 -24.76 16.04
C ILE A 8 -1.56 -25.59 17.24
N ARG A 9 -2.02 -26.84 17.43
CA ARG A 9 -1.53 -27.70 18.51
C ARG A 9 -0.06 -28.11 18.36
N LYS A 10 0.45 -28.31 17.14
CA LYS A 10 1.86 -28.63 16.91
C LYS A 10 2.78 -27.44 17.15
N SER A 11 2.39 -26.23 16.72
CA SER A 11 3.17 -25.00 16.97
C SER A 11 3.30 -24.68 18.46
N ILE A 12 2.28 -25.05 19.27
CA ILE A 12 2.33 -24.91 20.74
C ILE A 12 3.23 -25.98 21.39
N GLN A 13 3.40 -27.15 20.78
CA GLN A 13 4.24 -28.24 21.30
C GLN A 13 5.72 -28.12 20.93
N THR A 14 6.11 -27.32 19.96
CA THR A 14 7.51 -27.17 19.52
C THR A 14 8.22 -25.95 20.13
N GLY A 15 7.91 -25.57 21.34
CA GLY A 15 8.85 -24.86 22.21
C GLY A 15 9.10 -23.39 21.92
N VAL A 16 8.10 -22.60 21.63
CA VAL A 16 8.16 -21.17 21.92
C VAL A 16 7.36 -20.94 23.20
N GLY A 17 7.89 -21.44 24.27
CA GLY A 17 7.39 -21.20 25.60
C GLY A 17 8.32 -20.25 26.32
N SER A 18 7.85 -19.07 26.62
CA SER A 18 8.22 -18.39 27.87
C SER A 18 7.28 -17.22 28.13
N CYS A 19 6.69 -17.32 29.29
CA CYS A 19 6.14 -16.25 30.13
C CYS A 19 4.85 -15.56 29.70
N ILE A 20 3.73 -16.23 30.01
CA ILE A 20 2.54 -15.53 30.50
C ILE A 20 2.21 -16.16 31.87
N ALA A 21 2.61 -15.48 32.94
CA ALA A 21 2.15 -15.79 34.29
C ALA A 21 0.77 -15.16 34.50
N LEU A 22 -0.26 -15.97 34.56
CA LEU A 22 -1.57 -15.59 35.11
C LEU A 22 -1.42 -15.43 36.62
N SER A 23 -1.64 -14.23 37.14
CA SER A 23 -1.87 -13.99 38.56
C SER A 23 -3.35 -13.82 38.80
N ILE A 24 -3.96 -14.81 39.41
CA ILE A 24 -5.31 -14.74 39.96
C ILE A 24 -5.21 -14.34 41.45
N ILE A 25 -5.78 -13.20 41.76
CA ILE A 25 -6.46 -12.73 42.97
C ILE A 25 -6.18 -13.47 44.30
N GLY A 26 -5.65 -12.74 45.24
CA GLY A 26 -5.75 -13.02 46.68
C GLY A 26 -5.68 -11.72 47.45
N ALA A 27 -6.79 -11.34 48.04
CA ALA A 27 -6.89 -10.21 48.96
C ALA A 27 -6.30 -10.56 50.32
N SER A 28 -5.54 -9.66 50.96
CA SER A 28 -5.82 -9.14 52.29
C SER A 28 -4.65 -8.38 52.93
N SER A 29 -5.04 -7.35 53.62
CA SER A 29 -4.45 -6.74 54.84
C SER A 29 -3.14 -5.97 54.74
N GLY A 30 -3.33 -4.72 55.01
CA GLY A 30 -2.52 -3.56 55.27
C GLY A 30 -1.22 -3.71 56.04
N ARG A 31 -0.31 -2.84 55.73
CA ARG A 31 0.60 -2.19 56.67
C ARG A 31 0.95 -0.79 56.20
N ILE A 32 0.70 0.17 57.07
CA ILE A 32 1.06 1.58 57.02
C ILE A 32 2.57 1.69 57.27
N PHE A 33 3.31 2.46 56.48
CA PHE A 33 4.60 3.02 56.84
C PHE A 33 4.68 4.49 56.40
N PRO A 34 5.41 5.38 57.10
CA PRO A 34 5.12 6.79 57.21
C PRO A 34 5.86 7.65 56.18
N ASP A 35 5.26 8.82 55.97
CA ASP A 35 5.77 10.00 55.27
C ASP A 35 7.20 10.36 55.66
N LYS A 36 8.07 10.54 54.65
CA LYS A 36 9.19 11.45 54.71
C LYS A 36 9.08 12.46 53.60
N LYS A 37 8.65 13.69 53.98
CA LYS A 37 8.84 14.91 53.19
C LYS A 37 10.35 15.15 53.07
N GLY A 38 10.83 15.19 51.85
CA GLY A 38 12.12 15.71 51.49
C GLY A 38 11.94 16.59 50.25
N ASP A 39 11.90 17.91 50.48
CA ASP A 39 12.00 18.92 49.43
C ASP A 39 13.32 18.75 48.68
N ILE A 40 13.22 18.34 47.40
CA ILE A 40 14.31 18.55 46.42
C ILE A 40 13.70 19.35 45.28
N THR A 41 13.80 20.67 45.39
CA THR A 41 13.66 21.58 44.24
C THR A 41 14.91 21.44 43.36
N GLY A 42 14.95 20.38 42.57
CA GLY A 42 15.86 20.25 41.47
C GLY A 42 15.14 20.63 40.20
N ASN A 43 15.52 21.76 39.60
CA ASN A 43 15.17 22.11 38.23
C ASN A 43 15.57 20.96 37.30
N VAL A 44 14.65 20.06 37.01
CA VAL A 44 14.78 19.13 35.89
C VAL A 44 14.48 19.93 34.63
N SER A 45 15.51 20.42 34.01
CA SER A 45 15.50 20.85 32.62
C SER A 45 14.96 19.69 31.78
N THR A 46 13.68 19.71 31.48
CA THR A 46 13.05 18.84 30.49
C THR A 46 13.49 19.29 29.10
N GLY A 47 14.69 18.92 28.71
CA GLY A 47 15.10 18.83 27.31
C GLY A 47 14.34 17.67 26.64
N GLY A 48 13.02 17.77 26.58
CA GLY A 48 12.21 16.82 25.85
C GLY A 48 12.54 16.95 24.37
N SER A 49 13.17 15.92 23.79
CA SER A 49 13.30 15.80 22.35
C SER A 49 11.90 15.94 21.76
N SER A 50 11.67 17.01 20.97
CA SER A 50 10.37 17.21 20.29
C SER A 50 10.09 16.01 19.39
N LYS A 51 8.84 15.49 19.41
CA LYS A 51 8.43 14.39 18.54
C LYS A 51 8.74 14.72 17.08
N PRO A 52 9.24 13.75 16.29
CA PRO A 52 9.53 13.98 14.87
C PRO A 52 8.27 14.30 14.08
N ASN A 53 8.39 15.16 13.05
CA ASN A 53 7.35 15.28 12.05
C ASN A 53 7.28 13.98 11.21
N ILE A 54 6.10 13.65 10.73
CA ILE A 54 5.87 12.48 9.88
C ILE A 54 5.27 12.96 8.57
N ILE A 55 6.02 12.79 7.49
CA ILE A 55 5.65 13.23 6.14
C ILE A 55 5.39 11.97 5.32
N PHE A 56 4.11 11.70 5.06
CA PHE A 56 3.67 10.51 4.37
C PHE A 56 3.25 10.87 2.95
N LEU A 57 4.03 10.43 1.97
CA LEU A 57 3.83 10.65 0.54
C LEU A 57 3.36 9.33 -0.09
N MET A 58 2.28 9.36 -0.86
CA MET A 58 1.71 8.15 -1.42
C MET A 58 1.17 8.37 -2.83
N THR A 59 1.29 7.36 -3.66
CA THR A 59 0.67 7.27 -4.98
C THR A 59 -0.33 6.11 -5.03
N ASP A 60 -1.12 6.03 -6.10
CA ASP A 60 -2.00 4.89 -6.37
C ASP A 60 -1.50 4.12 -7.59
N GLN A 61 -1.34 2.82 -7.43
CA GLN A 61 -1.01 1.94 -8.56
C GLN A 61 0.41 2.15 -9.13
N GLN A 62 1.36 2.64 -8.32
CA GLN A 62 2.75 2.80 -8.76
C GLN A 62 3.55 1.53 -8.48
N ARG A 63 4.14 0.98 -9.55
CA ARG A 63 5.02 -0.19 -9.50
C ARG A 63 6.28 0.09 -8.67
N TRP A 64 6.83 -0.96 -8.07
CA TRP A 64 8.10 -0.90 -7.33
C TRP A 64 9.28 -0.37 -8.18
N ASP A 65 9.25 -0.64 -9.48
CA ASP A 65 10.27 -0.23 -10.46
C ASP A 65 9.90 1.08 -11.20
N ALA A 66 8.84 1.76 -10.76
CA ALA A 66 8.43 3.04 -11.33
C ALA A 66 9.00 4.25 -10.56
N ILE A 67 10.25 4.13 -10.12
CA ILE A 67 11.10 5.19 -9.54
C ILE A 67 12.49 5.13 -10.17
N GLY A 68 13.15 6.27 -10.33
CA GLY A 68 14.42 6.38 -11.07
C GLY A 68 15.54 5.52 -10.52
N ILE A 69 15.64 5.38 -9.19
CA ILE A 69 16.65 4.53 -8.53
C ILE A 69 16.54 3.05 -8.92
N ASN A 70 15.35 2.56 -9.24
CA ASN A 70 15.10 1.19 -9.70
C ASN A 70 15.03 1.07 -11.23
N ASN A 71 14.69 2.15 -11.91
CA ASN A 71 14.59 2.21 -13.37
C ASN A 71 15.07 3.56 -13.89
N PRO A 72 16.30 3.66 -14.40
CA PRO A 72 16.90 4.93 -14.81
C PRO A 72 16.20 5.64 -15.98
N ARG A 73 15.23 4.96 -16.62
CA ARG A 73 14.38 5.60 -17.64
C ARG A 73 13.34 6.54 -17.02
N ILE A 74 12.98 6.34 -15.75
CA ILE A 74 11.96 7.15 -15.07
C ILE A 74 12.63 8.32 -14.36
N LYS A 75 12.05 9.49 -14.50
CA LYS A 75 12.60 10.75 -14.00
C LYS A 75 11.90 11.17 -12.72
N THR A 76 12.42 10.68 -11.57
CA THR A 76 11.90 10.99 -10.22
C THR A 76 13.01 11.52 -9.31
N PRO A 77 13.60 12.69 -9.63
CA PRO A 77 14.79 13.17 -8.95
C PRO A 77 14.60 13.39 -7.44
N ASN A 78 13.39 13.75 -6.98
CA ASN A 78 13.10 13.96 -5.57
C ASN A 78 13.03 12.64 -4.80
N LEU A 79 12.33 11.63 -5.33
CA LEU A 79 12.29 10.28 -4.74
C LEU A 79 13.66 9.62 -4.78
N ASP A 80 14.42 9.80 -5.86
CA ASP A 80 15.78 9.28 -5.98
C ASP A 80 16.73 9.91 -4.95
N ARG A 81 16.56 11.21 -4.66
CA ARG A 81 17.29 11.88 -3.58
C ARG A 81 16.93 11.29 -2.23
N LEU A 82 15.63 11.15 -1.93
CA LEU A 82 15.18 10.53 -0.69
C LEU A 82 15.71 9.09 -0.53
N ALA A 83 15.79 8.32 -1.62
CA ALA A 83 16.35 6.96 -1.60
C ALA A 83 17.86 6.95 -1.29
N ARG A 84 18.62 7.90 -1.85
CA ARG A 84 20.05 8.04 -1.53
C ARG A 84 20.32 8.52 -0.10
N GLU A 85 19.39 9.27 0.49
CA GLU A 85 19.51 9.80 1.86
C GLU A 85 18.88 8.87 2.92
N GLY A 86 18.06 7.90 2.50
CA GLY A 86 17.26 7.03 3.35
C GLY A 86 17.53 5.55 3.11
N VAL A 87 16.50 4.72 3.26
CA VAL A 87 16.53 3.29 2.98
C VAL A 87 15.36 2.91 2.07
N LEU A 88 15.67 2.16 1.01
CA LEU A 88 14.69 1.60 0.07
C LEU A 88 14.47 0.11 0.37
N PHE A 89 13.23 -0.28 0.72
CA PHE A 89 12.84 -1.67 0.92
C PHE A 89 12.41 -2.28 -0.42
N ASN A 90 13.37 -2.90 -1.11
CA ASN A 90 13.20 -3.35 -2.49
C ASN A 90 12.35 -4.63 -2.65
N GLN A 91 11.97 -5.29 -1.55
CA GLN A 91 11.15 -6.50 -1.54
C GLN A 91 9.80 -6.28 -0.84
N ALA A 92 9.36 -5.03 -0.75
CA ALA A 92 8.10 -4.70 -0.09
C ALA A 92 6.89 -5.06 -0.96
N THR A 93 5.84 -5.60 -0.32
CA THR A 93 4.57 -5.94 -0.98
C THR A 93 3.38 -5.33 -0.27
N CYS A 94 2.31 -5.05 -1.04
CA CYS A 94 1.01 -4.71 -0.47
C CYS A 94 0.29 -5.97 0.06
N GLN A 95 -0.73 -5.78 0.90
CA GLN A 95 -1.51 -6.88 1.49
C GLN A 95 -2.69 -7.31 0.63
N ALA A 96 -3.06 -6.51 -0.37
CA ALA A 96 -4.00 -6.86 -1.42
C ALA A 96 -3.71 -6.04 -2.67
N PRO A 97 -3.80 -6.63 -3.90
CA PRO A 97 -3.60 -5.91 -5.15
C PRO A 97 -4.86 -5.10 -5.53
N MET A 98 -5.39 -4.34 -4.59
CA MET A 98 -6.59 -3.51 -4.71
C MET A 98 -6.53 -2.33 -3.74
N CYS A 99 -6.98 -1.15 -4.18
CA CYS A 99 -6.85 0.09 -3.42
C CYS A 99 -7.50 0.04 -2.04
N THR A 100 -8.80 -0.28 -1.94
CA THR A 100 -9.54 -0.25 -0.66
C THR A 100 -8.94 -1.18 0.39
N PRO A 101 -8.75 -2.48 0.15
CA PRO A 101 -8.20 -3.36 1.17
C PRO A 101 -6.74 -3.03 1.51
N SER A 102 -5.91 -2.67 0.54
CA SER A 102 -4.52 -2.31 0.77
C SER A 102 -4.37 -1.05 1.62
N ARG A 103 -5.13 0.01 1.29
CA ARG A 103 -5.09 1.28 2.04
C ARG A 103 -5.63 1.14 3.46
N ASN A 104 -6.67 0.32 3.65
CA ASN A 104 -7.15 0.02 5.00
C ASN A 104 -6.14 -0.81 5.80
N ALA A 105 -5.46 -1.78 5.17
CA ALA A 105 -4.39 -2.53 5.83
C ALA A 105 -3.28 -1.59 6.36
N LEU A 106 -2.83 -0.65 5.55
CA LEU A 106 -1.90 0.40 5.96
C LEU A 106 -2.43 1.22 7.14
N MET A 107 -3.67 1.73 7.03
CA MET A 107 -4.23 2.68 7.98
C MET A 107 -4.55 2.08 9.35
N PHE A 108 -4.81 0.78 9.43
CA PHE A 108 -5.11 0.07 10.68
C PHE A 108 -3.96 -0.84 11.16
N GLY A 109 -2.95 -1.08 10.34
CA GLY A 109 -1.88 -2.02 10.64
C GLY A 109 -2.35 -3.48 10.72
N LEU A 110 -3.40 -3.85 9.95
CA LEU A 110 -4.07 -5.15 9.97
C LEU A 110 -4.27 -5.67 8.55
N TYR A 111 -4.28 -7.00 8.37
CA TYR A 111 -4.54 -7.58 7.06
C TYR A 111 -6.02 -7.39 6.62
N PRO A 112 -6.29 -7.34 5.31
CA PRO A 112 -7.65 -7.16 4.77
C PRO A 112 -8.68 -8.12 5.33
N SER A 113 -8.32 -9.40 5.49
CA SER A 113 -9.21 -10.40 6.10
C SER A 113 -9.47 -10.18 7.58
N GLN A 114 -8.53 -9.58 8.34
CA GLN A 114 -8.75 -9.19 9.74
C GLN A 114 -9.76 -8.04 9.85
N LEU A 115 -9.73 -7.13 8.86
CA LEU A 115 -10.65 -5.99 8.78
C LEU A 115 -12.01 -6.35 8.19
N GLY A 116 -12.14 -7.48 7.50
CA GLY A 116 -13.32 -7.80 6.69
C GLY A 116 -13.43 -6.96 5.41
N ILE A 117 -12.41 -6.15 5.08
CA ILE A 117 -12.35 -5.29 3.89
C ILE A 117 -11.48 -5.98 2.84
N ARG A 118 -12.08 -6.79 1.99
CA ARG A 118 -11.37 -7.71 1.08
C ARG A 118 -11.35 -7.28 -0.38
N THR A 119 -12.24 -6.38 -0.79
CA THR A 119 -12.37 -5.92 -2.18
C THR A 119 -12.62 -4.41 -2.25
N ASN A 120 -12.50 -3.83 -3.44
CA ASN A 120 -12.89 -2.42 -3.67
C ASN A 120 -14.41 -2.19 -3.49
N GLY A 121 -15.20 -3.26 -3.55
CA GLY A 121 -16.64 -3.22 -3.28
C GLY A 121 -17.01 -3.35 -1.80
N SER A 122 -16.05 -3.62 -0.92
CA SER A 122 -16.31 -3.74 0.52
C SER A 122 -16.80 -2.42 1.11
N HIS A 123 -17.75 -2.53 2.05
CA HIS A 123 -18.20 -1.37 2.80
C HIS A 123 -17.10 -0.88 3.76
N ALA A 124 -17.00 0.43 3.93
CA ALA A 124 -16.16 1.03 4.95
C ALA A 124 -16.67 0.63 6.35
N LEU A 125 -15.75 0.36 7.26
CA LEU A 125 -16.12 0.17 8.67
C LEU A 125 -16.72 1.47 9.20
N GLY A 126 -17.91 1.40 9.82
CA GLY A 126 -18.50 2.54 10.51
C GLY A 126 -17.63 2.99 11.68
N ASP A 127 -17.55 4.28 11.95
CA ASP A 127 -16.67 4.81 13.00
C ASP A 127 -16.85 4.17 14.39
N PRO A 128 -18.08 3.78 14.82
CA PRO A 128 -18.27 3.06 16.09
C PRO A 128 -17.74 1.61 16.10
N PHE A 129 -17.42 1.04 14.93
CA PHE A 129 -17.03 -0.37 14.75
C PHE A 129 -15.56 -0.52 14.33
N LEU A 130 -14.77 0.54 14.45
CA LEU A 130 -13.34 0.48 14.13
C LEU A 130 -12.62 -0.47 15.11
N PRO A 131 -11.80 -1.42 14.63
CA PRO A 131 -11.11 -2.38 15.49
C PRO A 131 -10.03 -1.72 16.36
N CYS A 132 -9.49 -0.61 15.88
CA CYS A 132 -8.50 0.23 16.57
C CYS A 132 -8.52 1.64 15.98
N ASP A 133 -7.77 2.56 16.58
CA ASP A 133 -7.56 3.88 15.99
C ASP A 133 -6.82 3.75 14.65
N PRO A 134 -7.35 4.31 13.55
CA PRO A 134 -6.59 4.44 12.33
C PRO A 134 -5.39 5.36 12.54
N LEU A 135 -4.38 5.25 11.71
CA LEU A 135 -3.10 5.94 11.87
C LEU A 135 -3.24 7.45 12.12
N PRO A 136 -4.09 8.22 11.38
CA PRO A 136 -4.25 9.65 11.66
C PRO A 136 -4.83 9.94 13.05
N GLU A 137 -5.84 9.18 13.50
CA GLU A 137 -6.45 9.36 14.82
C GLU A 137 -5.47 9.04 15.94
N ARG A 138 -4.67 7.99 15.77
CA ARG A 138 -3.61 7.64 16.72
C ARG A 138 -2.60 8.77 16.87
N LEU A 139 -2.17 9.36 15.76
CA LEU A 139 -1.20 10.45 15.76
C LEU A 139 -1.82 11.75 16.33
N ARG A 140 -3.09 12.03 16.02
CA ARG A 140 -3.84 13.14 16.62
C ARG A 140 -3.89 13.02 18.15
N LYS A 141 -4.24 11.83 18.67
CA LYS A 141 -4.25 11.55 20.12
C LYS A 141 -2.85 11.65 20.73
N ALA A 142 -1.80 11.43 19.93
CA ALA A 142 -0.42 11.62 20.35
C ALA A 142 0.05 13.09 20.31
N GLY A 143 -0.84 14.03 19.96
CA GLY A 143 -0.57 15.48 19.95
C GLY A 143 -0.06 16.03 18.63
N TYR A 144 -0.11 15.26 17.53
CA TYR A 144 0.24 15.75 16.21
C TYR A 144 -0.85 16.67 15.66
N GLN A 145 -0.46 17.72 14.95
CA GLN A 145 -1.30 18.35 13.95
C GLN A 145 -1.42 17.38 12.78
N THR A 146 -2.64 16.99 12.39
CA THR A 146 -2.88 15.98 11.38
C THR A 146 -3.56 16.58 10.14
N ALA A 147 -2.89 16.48 8.99
CA ALA A 147 -3.37 17.03 7.74
C ALA A 147 -3.33 15.97 6.62
N GLY A 148 -4.47 15.72 6.00
CA GLY A 148 -4.65 14.71 4.97
C GLY A 148 -5.16 15.28 3.67
N PHE A 149 -4.40 15.07 2.59
CA PHE A 149 -4.69 15.55 1.24
C PHE A 149 -4.77 14.37 0.28
N GLY A 150 -5.88 14.29 -0.47
CA GLY A 150 -6.10 13.31 -1.53
C GLY A 150 -6.68 11.98 -1.05
N LYS A 151 -6.36 10.90 -1.75
CA LYS A 151 -7.06 9.62 -1.67
C LYS A 151 -6.77 8.83 -0.38
N THR A 152 -7.82 8.51 0.39
CA THR A 152 -7.80 7.56 1.51
C THR A 152 -8.47 6.22 1.15
N HIS A 153 -9.60 6.26 0.48
CA HIS A 153 -10.37 5.12 -0.04
C HIS A 153 -10.77 4.10 1.05
N TRP A 154 -11.48 4.59 2.06
CA TRP A 154 -11.93 3.76 3.19
C TRP A 154 -12.88 2.61 2.84
N GLY A 155 -13.53 2.67 1.69
CA GLY A 155 -14.50 1.71 1.19
C GLY A 155 -15.80 2.38 0.74
N ARG A 156 -16.74 1.57 0.25
CA ARG A 156 -18.09 2.06 -0.08
C ARG A 156 -18.81 2.44 1.20
N THR A 157 -19.56 3.53 1.16
CA THR A 157 -20.35 3.94 2.32
C THR A 157 -21.67 4.55 1.87
N ASP A 158 -22.77 4.07 2.45
CA ASP A 158 -24.10 4.66 2.32
C ASP A 158 -24.33 5.74 3.38
N GLN A 159 -23.48 5.76 4.41
CA GLN A 159 -23.47 6.76 5.48
C GLN A 159 -22.14 7.53 5.45
N PRO A 160 -22.16 8.83 5.70
CA PRO A 160 -20.95 9.60 5.84
C PRO A 160 -20.08 9.05 6.98
N ILE A 161 -18.77 8.98 6.74
CA ILE A 161 -17.76 8.61 7.76
C ILE A 161 -17.01 9.87 8.19
N GLY A 162 -16.44 9.86 9.40
CA GLY A 162 -15.58 10.94 9.88
C GLY A 162 -14.24 11.02 9.15
N THR A 163 -13.50 12.09 9.39
CA THR A 163 -12.14 12.28 8.85
C THR A 163 -11.11 11.33 9.45
N ARG A 164 -11.53 10.52 10.44
CA ARG A 164 -10.71 9.48 11.09
C ARG A 164 -9.39 10.00 11.65
N GLY A 165 -9.46 11.22 12.18
CA GLY A 165 -8.34 11.83 12.87
C GLY A 165 -7.58 12.88 12.07
N PHE A 166 -7.93 13.15 10.82
CA PHE A 166 -7.41 14.32 10.13
C PHE A 166 -8.14 15.59 10.60
N GLU A 167 -7.40 16.57 11.10
CA GLU A 167 -7.90 17.89 11.50
C GLU A 167 -8.11 18.80 10.27
N THR A 168 -7.19 18.73 9.30
CA THR A 168 -7.35 19.30 7.96
C THR A 168 -7.53 18.16 6.98
N ARG A 169 -8.61 18.19 6.18
CA ARG A 169 -8.91 17.10 5.24
C ARG A 169 -9.40 17.62 3.90
N VAL A 170 -8.62 17.37 2.85
CA VAL A 170 -8.94 17.65 1.45
C VAL A 170 -9.07 16.33 0.70
N VAL A 171 -10.24 16.06 0.12
CA VAL A 171 -10.51 14.75 -0.51
C VAL A 171 -10.22 14.74 -2.01
N GLY A 172 -10.29 15.88 -2.67
CA GLY A 172 -10.33 16.01 -4.12
C GLY A 172 -11.79 16.02 -4.59
N ALA A 173 -12.27 14.99 -5.27
CA ALA A 173 -13.64 14.94 -5.77
C ALA A 173 -14.58 14.12 -4.88
N LYS A 174 -15.85 14.53 -4.75
CA LYS A 174 -16.90 13.88 -3.93
C LYS A 174 -17.18 12.43 -4.34
N GLU A 175 -16.96 12.07 -5.60
CA GLU A 175 -17.12 10.72 -6.10
C GLU A 175 -16.16 9.68 -5.49
N VAL A 176 -15.08 10.13 -4.85
CA VAL A 176 -14.08 9.26 -4.19
C VAL A 176 -14.47 8.92 -2.74
N GLY A 177 -15.56 9.48 -2.25
CA GLY A 177 -16.12 9.27 -0.92
C GLY A 177 -16.54 10.56 -0.24
N LYS A 178 -17.58 10.49 0.60
CA LYS A 178 -18.03 11.60 1.45
C LYS A 178 -17.48 11.39 2.85
N GLU A 179 -16.63 12.29 3.29
CA GLU A 179 -16.12 12.31 4.65
C GLU A 179 -16.72 13.51 5.40
N ILE A 180 -17.38 13.25 6.53
CA ILE A 180 -17.89 14.34 7.39
C ILE A 180 -16.69 15.11 7.95
N GLY A 181 -16.71 16.43 7.80
CA GLY A 181 -15.63 17.30 8.26
C GLY A 181 -14.46 17.41 7.29
N ALA A 182 -14.53 16.80 6.11
CA ALA A 182 -13.63 17.18 5.02
C ALA A 182 -13.89 18.64 4.68
N THR A 183 -12.81 19.42 4.63
CA THR A 183 -12.91 20.88 4.56
C THR A 183 -13.05 21.37 3.12
N HIS A 184 -12.53 20.62 2.15
CA HIS A 184 -12.44 21.07 0.76
C HIS A 184 -12.69 19.96 -0.24
N TYR A 185 -13.48 20.25 -1.25
CA TYR A 185 -13.74 19.41 -2.41
C TYR A 185 -13.59 20.24 -3.68
N GLN A 186 -12.94 19.69 -4.69
CA GLN A 186 -12.81 20.36 -5.99
C GLN A 186 -14.17 20.63 -6.64
N ASP A 187 -15.15 19.75 -6.45
CA ASP A 187 -16.54 19.95 -6.93
C ASP A 187 -17.16 21.26 -6.43
N ASP A 188 -16.75 21.75 -5.26
CA ASP A 188 -17.29 22.96 -4.64
C ASP A 188 -16.45 24.22 -4.93
N GLU A 189 -15.11 24.04 -5.03
CA GLU A 189 -14.17 25.17 -5.10
C GLU A 189 -13.67 25.47 -6.50
N ASP A 190 -13.61 24.43 -7.38
CA ASP A 190 -13.14 24.53 -8.76
C ASP A 190 -13.99 23.64 -9.68
N PRO A 191 -15.30 23.87 -9.79
CA PRO A 191 -16.18 23.06 -10.60
C PRO A 191 -15.89 23.17 -12.09
N GLU A 192 -15.38 24.31 -12.56
CA GLU A 192 -15.06 24.54 -13.99
C GLU A 192 -13.80 23.77 -14.39
N GLY A 193 -12.71 23.84 -13.59
CA GLY A 193 -11.50 23.07 -13.80
C GLY A 193 -11.78 21.57 -13.74
N LEU A 194 -12.55 21.11 -12.76
CA LEU A 194 -12.97 19.72 -12.67
C LEU A 194 -13.80 19.28 -13.88
N ALA A 195 -14.65 20.15 -14.43
CA ALA A 195 -15.43 19.86 -15.63
C ALA A 195 -14.52 19.75 -16.87
N ALA A 196 -13.52 20.63 -17.00
CA ALA A 196 -12.52 20.55 -18.07
C ALA A 196 -11.72 19.24 -18.01
N TYR A 197 -11.24 18.86 -16.84
CA TYR A 197 -10.57 17.59 -16.58
C TYR A 197 -11.48 16.38 -16.91
N ARG A 198 -12.73 16.38 -16.46
CA ARG A 198 -13.69 15.31 -16.76
C ARG A 198 -13.99 15.19 -18.25
N LYS A 199 -14.10 16.30 -18.95
CA LYS A 199 -14.29 16.32 -20.41
C LYS A 199 -13.11 15.68 -21.15
N GLU A 200 -11.87 15.99 -20.74
CA GLU A 200 -10.67 15.39 -21.30
C GLU A 200 -10.62 13.88 -21.04
N THR A 201 -10.99 13.46 -19.83
CA THR A 201 -10.94 12.05 -19.42
C THR A 201 -12.18 11.23 -19.77
N ALA A 202 -13.24 11.87 -20.29
CA ALA A 202 -14.49 11.19 -20.65
C ALA A 202 -14.31 10.06 -21.68
N ASN A 203 -13.32 10.21 -22.55
CA ASN A 203 -12.99 9.24 -23.59
C ASN A 203 -11.94 8.22 -23.16
N TYR A 204 -11.58 8.15 -21.87
CA TYR A 204 -10.67 7.14 -21.39
C TYR A 204 -11.37 5.78 -21.36
N GLY A 205 -10.90 4.88 -22.21
CA GLY A 205 -11.49 3.55 -22.39
C GLY A 205 -11.33 3.09 -23.84
N PRO A 206 -11.94 1.97 -24.24
CA PRO A 206 -11.92 1.52 -25.62
C PRO A 206 -12.68 2.53 -26.48
N GLY A 207 -11.98 3.22 -27.40
CA GLY A 207 -12.60 4.01 -28.44
C GLY A 207 -13.26 3.14 -29.50
N GLU A 208 -13.82 3.76 -30.57
CA GLU A 208 -14.42 3.03 -31.68
C GLU A 208 -13.46 2.00 -32.31
N GLU A 209 -12.15 2.28 -32.31
CA GLU A 209 -11.11 1.34 -32.78
C GLU A 209 -10.60 0.38 -31.69
N GLY A 210 -11.14 0.45 -30.47
CA GLY A 210 -10.81 -0.45 -29.37
C GLY A 210 -9.55 -0.10 -28.55
N VAL A 211 -8.77 0.91 -28.92
CA VAL A 211 -7.52 1.29 -28.23
C VAL A 211 -7.44 2.76 -27.83
N ALA A 212 -8.20 3.64 -28.49
CA ALA A 212 -8.21 5.07 -28.19
C ALA A 212 -8.56 5.31 -26.71
N GLY A 213 -7.87 6.21 -26.05
CA GLY A 213 -8.07 6.53 -24.64
C GLY A 213 -7.29 5.65 -23.66
N TYR A 214 -6.90 4.42 -24.01
CA TYR A 214 -5.99 3.64 -23.19
C TYR A 214 -4.53 4.10 -23.30
N ILE A 215 -4.16 4.73 -24.41
CA ILE A 215 -2.79 5.17 -24.70
C ILE A 215 -2.33 6.31 -23.75
N GLY A 216 -3.29 6.99 -23.14
CA GLY A 216 -3.01 8.17 -22.33
C GLY A 216 -3.11 9.47 -23.15
N ILE A 217 -3.20 10.57 -22.42
CA ILE A 217 -3.45 11.91 -22.98
C ILE A 217 -2.37 12.87 -22.50
N SER A 218 -1.71 13.57 -23.44
CA SER A 218 -0.91 14.74 -23.12
C SER A 218 -1.86 15.91 -22.88
N SER A 219 -2.09 16.22 -21.61
CA SER A 219 -3.11 17.18 -21.18
C SER A 219 -2.67 18.62 -21.40
N GLU A 220 -3.58 19.44 -21.90
CA GLU A 220 -3.46 20.90 -21.97
C GLU A 220 -4.28 21.59 -20.85
N VAL A 221 -4.98 20.82 -20.03
CA VAL A 221 -5.68 21.33 -18.84
C VAL A 221 -4.63 21.82 -17.83
N PRO A 222 -4.78 23.01 -17.22
CA PRO A 222 -3.88 23.48 -16.19
C PRO A 222 -3.70 22.47 -15.06
N ASP A 223 -2.49 22.32 -14.53
CA ASP A 223 -2.19 21.34 -13.50
C ASP A 223 -3.16 21.36 -12.33
N ARG A 224 -3.46 22.56 -11.82
CA ARG A 224 -4.36 22.77 -10.66
C ARG A 224 -5.78 22.28 -10.89
N ASP A 225 -6.22 22.19 -12.16
CA ASP A 225 -7.57 21.78 -12.53
C ASP A 225 -7.68 20.23 -12.62
N HIS A 226 -6.54 19.54 -12.69
CA HIS A 226 -6.50 18.09 -12.46
C HIS A 226 -6.79 17.76 -10.99
N ARG A 227 -7.40 16.61 -10.72
CA ARG A 227 -7.69 16.16 -9.33
C ARG A 227 -6.46 16.14 -8.42
N ASP A 228 -5.34 15.58 -8.92
CA ASP A 228 -4.11 15.51 -8.13
C ASP A 228 -3.42 16.88 -8.04
N GLY A 229 -3.53 17.70 -9.07
CA GLY A 229 -3.06 19.08 -9.04
C GLY A 229 -3.80 19.93 -8.02
N TYR A 230 -5.14 19.86 -7.99
CA TYR A 230 -5.95 20.52 -6.97
C TYR A 230 -5.53 20.09 -5.54
N VAL A 231 -5.39 18.78 -5.33
CA VAL A 231 -4.95 18.22 -4.04
C VAL A 231 -3.56 18.73 -3.66
N ALA A 232 -2.63 18.78 -4.62
CA ALA A 232 -1.28 19.28 -4.40
C ALA A 232 -1.28 20.77 -4.03
N GLU A 233 -2.00 21.62 -4.78
CA GLU A 233 -2.09 23.05 -4.51
C GLU A 233 -2.68 23.33 -3.11
N LYS A 234 -3.73 22.61 -2.71
CA LYS A 234 -4.29 22.71 -1.35
C LYS A 234 -3.30 22.29 -0.27
N CYS A 235 -2.50 21.27 -0.52
CA CYS A 235 -1.41 20.88 0.37
C CYS A 235 -0.36 22.00 0.47
N LEU A 236 0.08 22.57 -0.66
CA LEU A 236 1.06 23.65 -0.71
C LEU A 236 0.56 24.91 -0.01
N GLU A 237 -0.73 25.27 -0.16
CA GLU A 237 -1.37 26.38 0.57
C GLU A 237 -1.36 26.13 2.09
N PHE A 238 -1.69 24.90 2.52
CA PHE A 238 -1.64 24.52 3.94
C PHE A 238 -0.21 24.63 4.49
N LEU A 239 0.80 24.20 3.74
CA LEU A 239 2.20 24.30 4.16
C LEU A 239 2.69 25.75 4.29
N ASP A 240 2.08 26.69 3.58
CA ASP A 240 2.39 28.13 3.71
C ASP A 240 1.69 28.78 4.91
N LYS A 241 0.46 28.38 5.25
CA LYS A 241 -0.42 29.15 6.15
C LYS A 241 -1.03 28.35 7.29
N GLY A 242 -1.06 27.02 7.20
CA GLY A 242 -1.81 26.15 8.11
C GLY A 242 -0.95 25.42 9.15
N LEU A 243 0.37 25.57 9.14
CA LEU A 243 1.26 24.88 10.07
C LEU A 243 1.16 25.46 11.49
N ASP A 244 0.89 24.58 12.46
CA ASP A 244 0.96 24.91 13.88
C ASP A 244 2.40 24.75 14.38
N PRO A 245 3.10 25.83 14.75
CA PRO A 245 4.49 25.76 15.17
C PRO A 245 4.70 25.02 16.50
N ALA A 246 3.66 24.88 17.31
CA ALA A 246 3.73 24.27 18.63
C ALA A 246 3.60 22.73 18.61
N ARG A 247 3.10 22.15 17.51
CA ARG A 247 2.85 20.72 17.41
C ARG A 247 3.71 20.04 16.32
N PRO A 248 4.11 18.78 16.51
CA PRO A 248 4.65 17.99 15.41
C PRO A 248 3.57 17.78 14.34
N LEU A 249 3.99 17.70 13.09
CA LEU A 249 3.10 17.54 11.95
C LEU A 249 3.02 16.05 11.54
N PHE A 250 1.82 15.56 11.30
CA PHE A 250 1.55 14.42 10.43
C PHE A 250 0.91 14.94 9.14
N LEU A 251 1.67 14.92 8.06
CA LEU A 251 1.20 15.21 6.70
C LEU A 251 0.98 13.91 5.95
N TYR A 252 -0.22 13.71 5.42
CA TYR A 252 -0.56 12.64 4.48
C TYR A 252 -0.92 13.29 3.13
N LEU A 253 -0.06 13.11 2.12
CA LEU A 253 -0.26 13.58 0.76
C LEU A 253 -0.33 12.36 -0.16
N SER A 254 -1.54 12.06 -0.66
CA SER A 254 -1.83 10.85 -1.41
C SER A 254 -2.52 11.13 -2.73
N PHE A 255 -1.84 10.90 -3.82
CA PHE A 255 -2.33 11.12 -5.17
C PHE A 255 -3.09 9.91 -5.73
N LEU A 256 -3.94 10.18 -6.72
CA LEU A 256 -4.66 9.16 -7.48
C LEU A 256 -3.80 8.56 -8.59
N LYS A 257 -2.92 9.36 -9.20
CA LYS A 257 -2.02 8.90 -10.25
C LYS A 257 -0.86 8.08 -9.67
N PRO A 258 -0.22 7.22 -10.49
CA PRO A 258 -0.45 6.91 -11.92
C PRO A 258 -1.59 5.92 -12.20
N HIS A 259 -2.59 5.76 -11.31
CA HIS A 259 -3.80 4.97 -11.59
C HIS A 259 -4.40 5.34 -12.95
N ALA A 260 -4.96 4.35 -13.61
CA ALA A 260 -5.54 4.46 -14.96
C ALA A 260 -6.44 5.70 -15.16
N GLY A 261 -6.45 6.16 -16.42
CA GLY A 261 -6.76 7.50 -16.87
C GLY A 261 -5.45 8.25 -17.02
N LEU A 262 -4.55 7.76 -17.93
CA LEU A 262 -3.15 8.20 -18.02
C LEU A 262 -2.99 9.58 -18.71
N ASN A 263 -3.87 10.52 -18.37
CA ASN A 263 -3.68 11.92 -18.73
C ASN A 263 -2.69 12.56 -17.77
N VAL A 264 -1.80 13.37 -18.31
CA VAL A 264 -0.71 14.02 -17.60
C VAL A 264 -0.36 15.31 -18.31
N PRO A 265 0.02 16.41 -17.60
CA PRO A 265 0.43 17.64 -18.24
C PRO A 265 1.55 17.41 -19.25
N LYS A 266 1.38 17.98 -20.45
CA LYS A 266 2.23 17.76 -21.63
C LYS A 266 3.72 17.91 -21.33
N ARG A 267 4.12 18.87 -20.50
CA ARG A 267 5.54 19.10 -20.16
C ARG A 267 6.24 17.89 -19.55
N PHE A 268 5.50 17.00 -18.86
CA PHE A 268 6.08 15.77 -18.31
C PHE A 268 6.19 14.67 -19.36
N VAL A 269 5.29 14.65 -20.35
CA VAL A 269 5.43 13.79 -21.54
C VAL A 269 6.68 14.16 -22.33
N ASP A 270 6.89 15.47 -22.54
CA ASP A 270 8.02 16.01 -23.29
C ASP A 270 9.40 15.74 -22.63
N MET A 271 9.42 15.30 -21.39
CA MET A 271 10.65 14.86 -20.72
C MET A 271 11.22 13.55 -21.30
N TYR A 272 10.44 12.78 -22.06
CA TYR A 272 10.76 11.42 -22.47
C TYR A 272 10.90 11.28 -23.97
N ASP A 273 11.92 10.54 -24.42
CA ASP A 273 11.99 10.04 -25.80
C ASP A 273 11.25 8.68 -25.88
N ILE A 274 10.30 8.56 -26.78
CA ILE A 274 9.52 7.34 -26.99
C ILE A 274 10.41 6.15 -27.40
N ASN A 275 11.56 6.42 -28.02
CA ASN A 275 12.50 5.37 -28.44
C ASN A 275 13.22 4.72 -27.26
N ASP A 276 13.35 5.42 -26.12
CA ASP A 276 13.96 4.89 -24.89
C ASP A 276 12.99 4.02 -24.08
N ILE A 277 11.69 4.03 -24.43
CA ILE A 277 10.67 3.25 -23.74
C ILE A 277 10.63 1.84 -24.34
N PRO A 278 10.90 0.78 -23.57
CA PRO A 278 10.82 -0.58 -24.08
C PRO A 278 9.37 -0.99 -24.37
N ASP A 279 9.18 -1.90 -25.28
CA ASP A 279 7.90 -2.63 -25.36
C ASP A 279 7.79 -3.57 -24.16
N THR A 280 6.58 -3.88 -23.76
CA THR A 280 6.31 -4.77 -22.62
C THR A 280 6.70 -6.21 -22.99
N GLY A 281 7.52 -6.82 -22.14
CA GLY A 281 7.89 -8.23 -22.29
C GLY A 281 6.67 -9.15 -22.22
N GLN A 282 6.60 -10.10 -23.18
CA GLN A 282 5.50 -11.06 -23.24
C GLN A 282 5.97 -12.45 -22.87
N PRO A 283 5.11 -13.28 -22.24
CA PRO A 283 5.43 -14.65 -21.91
C PRO A 283 5.63 -15.51 -23.17
N PRO A 284 6.32 -16.66 -23.06
CA PRO A 284 6.55 -17.57 -24.19
C PRO A 284 5.33 -18.45 -24.54
N TRP A 285 4.19 -18.24 -23.89
CA TRP A 285 2.93 -18.96 -24.12
C TRP A 285 1.83 -17.98 -24.56
N GLU A 286 0.92 -18.45 -25.42
CA GLU A 286 -0.20 -17.65 -25.96
C GLU A 286 -1.41 -17.66 -25.01
N GLU A 287 -1.66 -18.79 -24.34
CA GLU A 287 -2.75 -18.95 -23.38
C GLU A 287 -2.21 -18.98 -21.95
N GLU A 288 -2.96 -18.36 -21.04
CA GLU A 288 -2.64 -18.38 -19.61
C GLU A 288 -2.63 -19.83 -19.10
N PRO A 289 -1.50 -20.35 -18.55
CA PRO A 289 -1.45 -21.68 -17.99
C PRO A 289 -2.35 -21.83 -16.75
N ASP A 290 -2.42 -23.01 -16.15
CA ASP A 290 -3.22 -23.29 -14.94
C ASP A 290 -2.73 -22.47 -13.75
N THR A 291 -3.32 -21.28 -13.59
CA THR A 291 -2.99 -20.23 -12.62
C THR A 291 -4.26 -19.73 -11.93
N HIS A 292 -4.08 -18.96 -10.84
CA HIS A 292 -5.22 -18.32 -10.19
C HIS A 292 -5.97 -17.37 -11.13
N LEU A 293 -5.27 -16.73 -12.07
CA LEU A 293 -5.91 -15.86 -13.06
C LEU A 293 -6.78 -16.64 -14.04
N ALA A 294 -6.26 -17.74 -14.58
CA ALA A 294 -7.04 -18.61 -15.45
C ALA A 294 -8.30 -19.12 -14.73
N TYR A 295 -8.17 -19.44 -13.44
CA TYR A 295 -9.30 -19.86 -12.62
C TYR A 295 -10.29 -18.71 -12.37
N CYS A 296 -9.82 -17.50 -12.06
CA CYS A 296 -10.67 -16.31 -11.94
C CYS A 296 -11.41 -16.01 -13.25
N ASP A 297 -10.72 -16.09 -14.39
CA ASP A 297 -11.32 -15.85 -15.70
C ASP A 297 -12.45 -16.85 -16.03
N GLN A 298 -12.35 -18.08 -15.52
CA GLN A 298 -13.39 -19.11 -15.70
C GLN A 298 -14.58 -18.95 -14.74
N THR A 299 -14.32 -18.51 -13.51
CA THR A 299 -15.32 -18.53 -12.43
C THR A 299 -15.99 -17.19 -12.17
N ASN A 300 -15.36 -16.09 -12.56
CA ASN A 300 -15.82 -14.73 -12.33
C ASN A 300 -16.04 -13.94 -13.62
N LYS A 301 -17.28 -13.88 -14.07
CA LYS A 301 -17.65 -13.17 -15.31
C LYS A 301 -17.30 -11.67 -15.29
N PHE A 302 -17.40 -11.01 -14.15
CA PHE A 302 -17.06 -9.59 -14.05
C PHE A 302 -15.57 -9.37 -14.23
N HIS A 303 -14.75 -10.17 -13.57
CA HIS A 303 -13.30 -10.15 -13.66
C HIS A 303 -12.84 -10.50 -15.08
N ALA A 304 -13.37 -11.60 -15.63
CA ALA A 304 -13.07 -12.05 -16.99
C ALA A 304 -13.40 -10.99 -18.06
N ASN A 305 -14.58 -10.37 -17.99
CA ASN A 305 -14.96 -9.35 -18.97
C ASN A 305 -14.05 -8.12 -18.88
N ARG A 306 -13.77 -7.65 -17.68
CA ARG A 306 -12.90 -6.48 -17.47
C ARG A 306 -11.47 -6.72 -17.98
N HIS A 307 -10.89 -7.89 -17.70
CA HIS A 307 -9.57 -8.23 -18.21
C HIS A 307 -9.55 -8.47 -19.71
N LYS A 308 -10.58 -9.14 -20.25
CA LYS A 308 -10.69 -9.38 -21.70
C LYS A 308 -10.73 -8.08 -22.51
N ASP A 309 -11.48 -7.08 -22.04
CA ASP A 309 -11.57 -5.78 -22.72
C ASP A 309 -10.20 -5.08 -22.74
N TRP A 310 -9.48 -5.07 -21.59
CA TRP A 310 -8.15 -4.50 -21.51
C TRP A 310 -7.11 -5.29 -22.31
N GLN A 311 -7.10 -6.61 -22.21
CA GLN A 311 -6.22 -7.48 -23.00
C GLN A 311 -6.49 -7.33 -24.49
N ALA A 312 -7.77 -7.30 -24.89
CA ALA A 312 -8.16 -7.12 -26.28
C ALA A 312 -7.70 -5.76 -26.83
N ALA A 313 -7.78 -4.70 -26.03
CA ALA A 313 -7.27 -3.39 -26.42
C ALA A 313 -5.74 -3.41 -26.56
N TRP A 314 -5.02 -3.91 -25.55
CA TRP A 314 -3.55 -3.96 -25.57
C TRP A 314 -2.98 -4.85 -26.68
N SER A 315 -3.61 -6.00 -26.95
CA SER A 315 -3.19 -6.91 -28.03
C SER A 315 -3.35 -6.30 -29.43
N LYS A 316 -4.27 -5.33 -29.58
CA LYS A 316 -4.45 -4.61 -30.84
C LYS A 316 -3.51 -3.41 -31.01
N MET A 317 -2.93 -2.93 -29.91
CA MET A 317 -1.98 -1.81 -29.94
C MET A 317 -0.73 -2.19 -30.73
N THR A 318 -0.28 -1.25 -31.54
CA THR A 318 1.07 -1.31 -32.10
C THR A 318 2.12 -1.17 -31.00
N VAL A 319 3.35 -1.56 -31.29
CA VAL A 319 4.48 -1.35 -30.37
C VAL A 319 4.60 0.12 -29.96
N LEU A 320 4.39 1.04 -30.89
CA LEU A 320 4.45 2.48 -30.62
C LEU A 320 3.37 2.93 -29.63
N GLU A 321 2.15 2.44 -29.77
CA GLU A 321 1.04 2.76 -28.86
C GLU A 321 1.26 2.21 -27.47
N ARG A 322 1.76 0.97 -27.33
CA ARG A 322 2.14 0.40 -26.02
C ARG A 322 3.25 1.21 -25.35
N ARG A 323 4.28 1.60 -26.11
CA ARG A 323 5.34 2.50 -25.62
C ARG A 323 4.78 3.84 -25.17
N ARG A 324 3.83 4.43 -25.91
CA ARG A 324 3.17 5.69 -25.52
C ARG A 324 2.39 5.54 -24.22
N THR A 325 1.68 4.45 -24.03
CA THR A 325 0.97 4.16 -22.77
C THR A 325 1.95 4.08 -21.59
N THR A 326 3.05 3.34 -21.76
CA THR A 326 4.10 3.24 -20.74
C THR A 326 4.76 4.59 -20.47
N LEU A 327 5.01 5.38 -21.50
CA LEU A 327 5.55 6.75 -21.38
C LEU A 327 4.62 7.64 -20.55
N HIS A 328 3.31 7.63 -20.81
CA HIS A 328 2.35 8.41 -20.04
C HIS A 328 2.26 7.94 -18.58
N TYR A 329 2.42 6.65 -18.32
CA TYR A 329 2.53 6.14 -16.97
C TYR A 329 3.79 6.67 -16.26
N TYR A 330 4.96 6.67 -16.92
CA TYR A 330 6.20 7.24 -16.39
C TYR A 330 6.11 8.75 -16.19
N ALA A 331 5.50 9.47 -17.14
CA ALA A 331 5.28 10.91 -17.05
C ALA A 331 4.38 11.29 -15.86
N ASN A 332 3.36 10.47 -15.54
CA ASN A 332 2.57 10.64 -14.32
C ASN A 332 3.43 10.49 -13.06
N CYS A 333 4.33 9.51 -13.01
CA CYS A 333 5.25 9.36 -11.87
C CYS A 333 6.16 10.59 -11.71
N SER A 334 6.67 11.15 -12.82
CA SER A 334 7.49 12.37 -12.79
C SER A 334 6.70 13.60 -12.34
N TRP A 335 5.45 13.71 -12.76
CA TRP A 335 4.57 14.81 -12.36
C TRP A 335 4.32 14.80 -10.84
N LEU A 336 4.04 13.64 -10.28
CA LEU A 336 3.83 13.52 -8.84
C LEU A 336 5.13 13.73 -8.04
N ASP A 337 6.26 13.26 -8.56
CA ASP A 337 7.58 13.53 -7.97
C ASP A 337 7.87 15.03 -7.87
N ASP A 338 7.47 15.82 -8.89
CA ASP A 338 7.60 17.28 -8.85
C ASP A 338 6.78 17.89 -7.71
N TYR A 339 5.53 17.49 -7.51
CA TYR A 339 4.72 17.96 -6.39
C TYR A 339 5.25 17.51 -5.03
N PHE A 340 5.78 16.31 -4.92
CA PHE A 340 6.48 15.86 -3.70
C PHE A 340 7.69 16.76 -3.42
N GLY A 341 8.47 17.09 -4.46
CA GLY A 341 9.60 18.01 -4.35
C GLY A 341 9.20 19.39 -3.85
N GLN A 342 8.13 19.96 -4.39
CA GLN A 342 7.59 21.26 -3.96
C GLN A 342 7.13 21.23 -2.48
N ALA A 343 6.42 20.19 -2.06
CA ALA A 343 5.98 20.02 -0.68
C ALA A 343 7.18 19.88 0.27
N LEU A 344 8.17 19.07 -0.08
CA LEU A 344 9.39 18.89 0.70
C LEU A 344 10.19 20.20 0.82
N ALA A 345 10.30 21.00 -0.24
CA ALA A 345 10.98 22.30 -0.20
C ALA A 345 10.28 23.29 0.76
N LYS A 346 8.93 23.34 0.78
CA LYS A 346 8.18 24.15 1.73
C LYS A 346 8.38 23.67 3.18
N LEU A 347 8.36 22.35 3.41
CA LEU A 347 8.61 21.76 4.73
C LEU A 347 10.04 22.03 5.22
N GLU A 348 11.02 21.98 4.34
CA GLU A 348 12.41 22.32 4.65
C GLU A 348 12.55 23.80 5.04
N LYS A 349 11.97 24.70 4.24
CA LYS A 349 11.92 26.15 4.55
C LYS A 349 11.24 26.43 5.88
N ALA A 350 10.20 25.69 6.24
CA ALA A 350 9.51 25.78 7.53
C ALA A 350 10.27 25.09 8.67
N GLY A 351 11.45 24.48 8.41
CA GLY A 351 12.26 23.77 9.41
C GLY A 351 11.68 22.43 9.86
N ARG A 352 10.64 21.93 9.19
CA ARG A 352 9.93 20.69 9.58
C ARG A 352 10.72 19.42 9.26
N LEU A 353 11.69 19.46 8.36
CA LEU A 353 12.51 18.30 7.99
C LEU A 353 13.72 18.08 8.91
N LYS A 354 14.06 19.03 9.80
CA LYS A 354 15.18 18.90 10.76
C LYS A 354 15.02 17.70 11.71
N ASN A 355 13.79 17.39 12.09
CA ASN A 355 13.43 16.24 12.90
C ASN A 355 12.20 15.60 12.26
N ALA A 356 12.41 14.69 11.29
CA ALA A 356 11.33 14.11 10.51
C ALA A 356 11.61 12.67 10.08
N LEU A 357 10.52 11.90 9.97
CA LEU A 357 10.41 10.71 9.15
C LEU A 357 9.67 11.08 7.86
N ILE A 358 10.28 10.79 6.71
CA ILE A 358 9.66 10.91 5.40
C ILE A 358 9.40 9.50 4.90
N VAL A 359 8.15 9.20 4.57
CA VAL A 359 7.70 7.92 4.02
C VAL A 359 7.22 8.14 2.61
N PHE A 360 7.66 7.32 1.67
CA PHE A 360 7.05 7.23 0.33
C PHE A 360 6.65 5.79 0.04
N THR A 361 5.43 5.60 -0.51
CA THR A 361 4.92 4.29 -0.92
C THR A 361 3.79 4.41 -1.96
N SER A 362 3.34 3.24 -2.46
CA SER A 362 2.11 3.06 -3.23
C SER A 362 1.22 2.00 -2.58
N ASP A 363 -0.07 1.99 -2.92
CA ASP A 363 -0.99 0.99 -2.38
C ASP A 363 -0.89 -0.38 -3.06
N HIS A 364 -0.55 -0.45 -4.34
CA HIS A 364 -0.26 -1.64 -5.13
C HIS A 364 0.42 -1.23 -6.44
N GLY A 365 0.84 -2.21 -7.24
CA GLY A 365 1.46 -1.98 -8.55
C GLY A 365 0.47 -1.99 -9.71
N GLU A 366 1.03 -2.24 -10.92
CA GLU A 366 0.36 -2.18 -12.22
C GLU A 366 0.98 -3.21 -13.16
N MET A 367 0.17 -4.01 -13.87
CA MET A 367 0.66 -4.99 -14.84
C MET A 367 1.27 -4.35 -16.08
N LEU A 368 0.77 -3.21 -16.51
CA LEU A 368 1.29 -2.39 -17.63
C LEU A 368 1.56 -3.22 -18.91
N GLY A 369 0.64 -4.11 -19.24
CA GLY A 369 0.72 -4.98 -20.42
C GLY A 369 1.52 -6.27 -20.26
N GLU A 370 2.18 -6.49 -19.13
CA GLU A 370 2.87 -7.76 -18.86
C GLU A 370 1.89 -8.94 -18.81
N ARG A 371 2.40 -10.14 -18.99
CA ARG A 371 1.67 -11.41 -18.91
C ARG A 371 0.46 -11.46 -19.85
N ASN A 372 0.77 -11.51 -21.13
CA ASN A 372 -0.22 -11.58 -22.22
C ASN A 372 -1.18 -10.37 -22.22
N PHE A 373 -0.58 -9.16 -22.24
CA PHE A 373 -1.27 -7.88 -22.36
C PHE A 373 -2.24 -7.56 -21.21
N ARG A 374 -2.02 -8.10 -20.01
CA ARG A 374 -2.81 -7.71 -18.84
C ARG A 374 -2.47 -6.27 -18.42
N PHE A 375 -3.49 -5.54 -18.07
CA PHE A 375 -3.40 -4.16 -17.60
C PHE A 375 -4.07 -4.03 -16.23
N THR A 376 -3.74 -2.96 -15.50
CA THR A 376 -4.20 -2.72 -14.13
C THR A 376 -3.65 -3.75 -13.14
N LYS A 377 -4.33 -4.05 -12.10
CA LYS A 377 -4.02 -4.88 -10.91
C LYS A 377 -4.89 -6.15 -10.89
N TYR A 378 -5.25 -6.65 -9.72
CA TYR A 378 -6.11 -7.83 -9.51
C TYR A 378 -5.41 -9.17 -9.73
N CYS A 379 -4.12 -9.25 -9.40
CA CYS A 379 -3.37 -10.50 -9.43
C CYS A 379 -2.20 -10.45 -8.42
N LEU A 380 -1.60 -11.59 -8.14
CA LEU A 380 -0.55 -11.74 -7.12
C LEU A 380 0.87 -11.77 -7.69
N TYR A 381 1.07 -11.28 -8.93
CA TYR A 381 2.41 -11.17 -9.54
C TYR A 381 3.14 -9.90 -9.10
N ASP A 382 4.47 -9.93 -9.14
CA ASP A 382 5.33 -8.84 -8.64
C ASP A 382 4.96 -7.47 -9.24
N SER A 383 4.61 -7.40 -10.52
CA SER A 383 4.16 -6.16 -11.16
C SER A 383 2.96 -5.52 -10.45
N SER A 384 2.08 -6.33 -9.85
CA SER A 384 0.86 -5.88 -9.18
C SER A 384 1.00 -5.76 -7.66
N VAL A 385 1.83 -6.62 -7.01
CA VAL A 385 1.92 -6.65 -5.53
C VAL A 385 3.15 -5.98 -4.97
N ARG A 386 4.28 -5.93 -5.72
CA ARG A 386 5.46 -5.20 -5.24
C ARG A 386 5.26 -3.70 -5.37
N ILE A 387 5.63 -3.00 -4.32
CA ILE A 387 5.47 -1.55 -4.19
C ILE A 387 6.79 -0.91 -3.76
N PRO A 388 7.02 0.35 -4.10
CA PRO A 388 8.11 1.10 -3.52
C PRO A 388 7.79 1.38 -2.04
N VAL A 389 8.71 1.10 -1.13
CA VAL A 389 8.67 1.57 0.26
C VAL A 389 10.00 2.22 0.58
N LEU A 390 9.96 3.51 0.82
CA LEU A 390 11.12 4.33 1.08
C LEU A 390 10.94 5.08 2.40
N LEU A 391 11.91 4.98 3.29
CA LEU A 391 11.98 5.73 4.53
C LEU A 391 13.22 6.64 4.50
N SER A 392 13.04 7.93 4.75
CA SER A 392 14.10 8.93 4.75
C SER A 392 13.94 9.93 5.89
N GLY A 393 14.86 10.86 6.03
CA GLY A 393 14.86 11.89 7.06
C GLY A 393 15.73 11.59 8.25
N SER A 394 15.78 12.54 9.19
CA SER A 394 16.74 12.55 10.29
C SER A 394 16.57 11.41 11.31
N VAL A 395 15.37 10.82 11.37
CA VAL A 395 15.09 9.70 12.31
C VAL A 395 15.49 8.33 11.77
N VAL A 396 15.80 8.22 10.47
CA VAL A 396 16.32 6.98 9.91
C VAL A 396 17.72 6.71 10.49
N PRO A 397 17.97 5.52 11.09
CA PRO A 397 19.27 5.18 11.64
C PRO A 397 20.39 5.36 10.61
N GLU A 398 21.52 5.92 11.04
CA GLU A 398 22.65 6.22 10.14
C GLU A 398 23.12 5.00 9.35
N GLY A 399 23.17 3.84 10.00
CA GLY A 399 23.57 2.57 9.36
C GLY A 399 22.61 2.05 8.28
N LEU A 400 21.41 2.63 8.15
CA LEU A 400 20.45 2.30 7.09
C LEU A 400 20.47 3.31 5.95
N ARG A 401 21.00 4.51 6.15
CA ARG A 401 20.97 5.57 5.13
C ARG A 401 21.78 5.21 3.90
N GLY A 402 21.21 5.51 2.73
CA GLY A 402 21.81 5.19 1.43
C GLY A 402 21.81 3.69 1.10
N SER A 403 21.06 2.88 1.84
CA SER A 403 21.03 1.43 1.63
C SER A 403 19.76 0.96 0.90
N ILE A 404 19.88 -0.22 0.29
CA ILE A 404 18.75 -0.99 -0.23
C ILE A 404 18.58 -2.22 0.66
N ASP A 405 17.44 -2.32 1.33
CA ASP A 405 17.06 -3.50 2.10
C ASP A 405 16.34 -4.50 1.21
N ASN A 406 16.93 -5.69 1.08
CA ASN A 406 16.38 -6.77 0.28
C ASN A 406 15.68 -7.87 1.11
N ARG A 407 15.39 -7.59 2.39
CA ARG A 407 14.54 -8.47 3.20
C ARG A 407 13.08 -8.28 2.79
N PRO A 408 12.23 -9.32 2.92
CA PRO A 408 10.79 -9.17 2.75
C PRO A 408 10.26 -8.06 3.68
N ALA A 409 9.39 -7.21 3.16
CA ALA A 409 8.70 -6.16 3.89
C ALA A 409 7.25 -6.07 3.41
N GLU A 410 6.40 -5.49 4.23
CA GLU A 410 4.97 -5.37 3.98
C GLU A 410 4.49 -3.92 4.14
N LEU A 411 3.51 -3.50 3.35
CA LEU A 411 2.93 -2.15 3.49
C LEU A 411 2.39 -1.92 4.92
N VAL A 412 1.85 -2.96 5.53
CA VAL A 412 1.31 -2.93 6.89
C VAL A 412 2.38 -2.64 7.96
N ASP A 413 3.66 -2.85 7.67
CA ASP A 413 4.80 -2.53 8.55
C ASP A 413 4.95 -1.03 8.82
N LEU A 414 4.44 -0.20 7.91
CA LEU A 414 4.50 1.25 8.07
C LEU A 414 3.70 1.73 9.30
N TYR A 415 2.62 1.04 9.67
CA TYR A 415 1.84 1.41 10.84
C TYR A 415 2.64 1.30 12.15
N PRO A 416 3.22 0.13 12.53
CA PRO A 416 4.03 0.02 13.74
C PRO A 416 5.32 0.84 13.66
N THR A 417 5.93 0.99 12.48
CA THR A 417 7.11 1.85 12.29
C THR A 417 6.81 3.30 12.64
N ILE A 418 5.73 3.85 12.09
CA ILE A 418 5.30 5.24 12.35
C ILE A 418 4.85 5.40 13.81
N ALA A 419 4.07 4.46 14.34
CA ALA A 419 3.62 4.49 15.72
C ALA A 419 4.80 4.52 16.71
N LYS A 420 5.84 3.75 16.46
CA LYS A 420 7.06 3.74 17.28
C LYS A 420 7.83 5.07 17.19
N VAL A 421 8.00 5.61 15.98
CA VAL A 421 8.64 6.93 15.78
C VAL A 421 7.86 8.03 16.49
N ALA A 422 6.53 7.96 16.48
CA ALA A 422 5.66 8.91 17.18
C ALA A 422 5.63 8.72 18.73
N GLY A 423 6.27 7.66 19.24
CA GLY A 423 6.24 7.33 20.67
C GLY A 423 4.85 6.90 21.15
N THR A 424 4.08 6.22 20.29
CA THR A 424 2.78 5.68 20.65
C THR A 424 2.88 4.16 20.84
N THR A 425 2.05 3.61 21.71
CA THR A 425 1.91 2.16 21.88
C THR A 425 0.85 1.62 20.92
N GLN A 426 1.06 0.43 20.42
CA GLN A 426 0.08 -0.25 19.55
C GLN A 426 -1.07 -0.81 20.39
N GLN A 427 -2.32 -0.62 19.94
CA GLN A 427 -3.52 -1.09 20.67
C GLN A 427 -3.88 -2.55 20.37
N LEU A 428 -3.47 -3.08 19.20
CA LEU A 428 -3.74 -4.44 18.78
C LEU A 428 -2.46 -5.14 18.32
N ILE A 429 -2.49 -6.47 18.26
CA ILE A 429 -1.42 -7.26 17.63
C ILE A 429 -1.51 -7.03 16.11
N SER A 430 -0.61 -6.20 15.60
CA SER A 430 -0.41 -6.02 14.16
C SER A 430 0.43 -7.17 13.61
N PRO A 431 0.16 -7.66 12.40
CA PRO A 431 1.10 -8.51 11.69
C PRO A 431 2.36 -7.76 11.24
N GLY A 432 2.28 -6.43 11.11
CA GLY A 432 3.40 -5.59 10.69
C GLY A 432 4.52 -5.49 11.72
N LEU A 433 5.73 -5.28 11.25
CA LEU A 433 6.95 -5.12 12.03
C LEU A 433 7.54 -3.71 11.85
N ASP A 434 8.35 -3.25 12.80
CA ASP A 434 9.05 -1.98 12.69
C ASP A 434 10.21 -2.08 11.67
N LEU A 435 10.07 -1.39 10.55
CA LEU A 435 11.07 -1.39 9.46
C LEU A 435 12.39 -0.73 9.83
N LEU A 436 12.40 0.20 10.79
CA LEU A 436 13.61 0.86 11.27
C LEU A 436 14.32 0.04 12.37
N GLY A 437 13.72 -1.05 12.81
CA GLY A 437 14.29 -2.00 13.76
C GLY A 437 14.90 -3.23 13.08
N ASP A 438 15.17 -4.25 13.91
CA ASP A 438 15.62 -5.56 13.42
C ASP A 438 14.41 -6.42 13.03
N HIS A 439 13.68 -6.02 11.99
CA HIS A 439 12.55 -6.80 11.49
C HIS A 439 13.02 -8.10 10.82
N LYS A 440 12.25 -9.18 11.01
CA LYS A 440 12.62 -10.53 10.55
C LYS A 440 11.46 -11.25 9.88
N HIS A 441 10.86 -10.62 8.87
CA HIS A 441 9.93 -11.36 8.02
C HIS A 441 10.63 -12.51 7.29
N LYS A 442 10.12 -13.72 7.42
CA LYS A 442 10.55 -14.88 6.62
C LYS A 442 10.10 -14.76 5.17
N GLY A 443 8.95 -14.15 4.95
CA GLY A 443 8.34 -13.83 3.68
C GLY A 443 7.30 -12.73 3.87
N SER A 444 6.76 -12.21 2.79
CA SER A 444 5.65 -11.25 2.80
C SER A 444 4.36 -11.88 2.31
N PHE A 445 3.26 -11.45 2.92
CA PHE A 445 1.92 -11.97 2.69
C PHE A 445 1.09 -11.00 1.85
N CYS A 446 0.33 -11.54 0.89
CA CYS A 446 -0.69 -10.80 0.17
C CYS A 446 -1.89 -11.71 -0.09
N GLU A 447 -3.09 -11.16 -0.03
CA GLU A 447 -4.33 -11.90 -0.29
C GLU A 447 -5.17 -11.23 -1.39
N PHE A 448 -5.85 -12.06 -2.16
CA PHE A 448 -6.74 -11.63 -3.24
C PHE A 448 -8.09 -12.32 -3.10
N HIS A 449 -9.17 -11.55 -3.03
CA HIS A 449 -10.53 -12.03 -2.75
C HIS A 449 -11.56 -11.53 -3.78
N ASP A 450 -11.16 -11.22 -5.00
CA ASP A 450 -12.15 -10.79 -5.99
C ASP A 450 -12.98 -12.00 -6.46
N SER A 451 -14.21 -12.02 -6.02
CA SER A 451 -15.34 -12.90 -6.30
C SER A 451 -15.01 -14.22 -7.02
N GLY A 452 -14.76 -15.28 -6.28
CA GLY A 452 -14.80 -16.65 -6.76
C GLY A 452 -13.61 -17.53 -6.43
N ALA A 453 -12.39 -17.00 -6.40
CA ALA A 453 -11.19 -17.78 -6.10
C ALA A 453 -10.23 -17.04 -5.18
N PRO A 454 -10.43 -17.10 -3.86
CA PRO A 454 -9.46 -16.55 -2.93
C PRO A 454 -8.08 -17.11 -3.20
N ALA A 455 -7.09 -16.22 -3.33
CA ALA A 455 -5.71 -16.58 -3.53
C ALA A 455 -4.82 -15.91 -2.46
N TYR A 456 -3.78 -16.62 -2.05
CA TYR A 456 -2.89 -16.23 -0.97
C TYR A 456 -1.46 -16.38 -1.41
N MET A 457 -0.68 -15.32 -1.31
CA MET A 457 0.72 -15.27 -1.68
C MET A 457 1.61 -15.35 -0.45
N TRP A 458 2.69 -16.12 -0.56
CA TRP A 458 3.84 -16.05 0.32
C TRP A 458 5.09 -15.83 -0.51
N ARG A 459 5.73 -14.68 -0.30
CA ARG A 459 6.86 -14.25 -1.10
C ARG A 459 8.10 -14.05 -0.23
N THR A 460 9.12 -14.85 -0.47
CA THR A 460 10.46 -14.68 0.07
C THR A 460 11.34 -13.90 -0.91
N LYS A 461 12.58 -13.64 -0.57
CA LYS A 461 13.54 -13.03 -1.51
C LYS A 461 13.70 -13.84 -2.80
N LYS A 462 13.66 -15.18 -2.70
CA LYS A 462 13.96 -16.08 -3.81
C LYS A 462 12.74 -16.75 -4.42
N TRP A 463 11.72 -17.04 -3.62
CA TRP A 463 10.58 -17.86 -4.01
C TRP A 463 9.27 -17.12 -3.81
N LYS A 464 8.32 -17.39 -4.70
CA LYS A 464 6.92 -17.01 -4.51
C LYS A 464 6.05 -18.24 -4.62
N LEU A 465 5.20 -18.45 -3.60
CA LEU A 465 4.11 -19.40 -3.60
C LEU A 465 2.79 -18.64 -3.66
N ILE A 466 1.89 -19.05 -4.57
CA ILE A 466 0.50 -18.63 -4.59
C ILE A 466 -0.37 -19.87 -4.40
N LEU A 467 -1.25 -19.86 -3.41
CA LEU A 467 -2.28 -20.89 -3.20
C LEU A 467 -3.63 -20.30 -3.53
N PHE A 468 -4.46 -21.03 -4.26
CA PHE A 468 -5.83 -20.61 -4.56
C PHE A 468 -6.83 -21.74 -4.36
N VAL A 469 -8.03 -21.38 -3.96
CA VAL A 469 -9.06 -22.28 -3.45
C VAL A 469 -10.45 -21.74 -3.77
N ASP A 470 -11.44 -22.62 -3.76
CA ASP A 470 -12.84 -22.25 -4.02
C ASP A 470 -13.49 -21.43 -2.88
N LYS A 471 -12.91 -21.48 -1.68
CA LYS A 471 -13.41 -20.75 -0.49
C LYS A 471 -12.24 -20.25 0.34
N PRO A 472 -12.41 -19.16 1.12
CA PRO A 472 -11.38 -18.67 2.02
C PRO A 472 -10.82 -19.76 2.95
N LEU A 473 -9.49 -19.78 3.15
CA LEU A 473 -8.80 -20.83 3.92
C LEU A 473 -9.25 -20.90 5.39
N ASN A 474 -9.79 -19.83 5.92
CA ASN A 474 -10.33 -19.76 7.30
C ASN A 474 -11.75 -20.33 7.43
N GLU A 475 -12.46 -20.55 6.33
CA GLU A 475 -13.88 -20.98 6.33
C GLU A 475 -14.08 -22.46 5.97
N ALA A 476 -13.05 -23.14 5.47
CA ALA A 476 -13.21 -24.48 4.94
C ALA A 476 -12.16 -25.49 5.45
N LYS A 477 -12.58 -26.73 5.57
CA LYS A 477 -11.67 -27.87 5.68
C LYS A 477 -11.28 -28.30 4.27
N PHE A 478 -10.04 -28.05 3.87
CA PHE A 478 -9.54 -28.46 2.56
C PHE A 478 -8.85 -29.82 2.63
N SER A 479 -9.07 -30.69 1.62
CA SER A 479 -8.12 -31.75 1.32
C SER A 479 -6.92 -31.15 0.57
N ALA A 480 -5.77 -31.80 0.66
CA ALA A 480 -4.57 -31.36 -0.09
C ALA A 480 -4.80 -31.31 -1.62
N GLU A 481 -5.73 -32.11 -2.11
CA GLU A 481 -6.12 -32.22 -3.53
C GLU A 481 -6.98 -31.03 -4.03
N GLN A 482 -7.62 -30.33 -3.11
CA GLN A 482 -8.47 -29.16 -3.43
C GLN A 482 -7.69 -27.83 -3.46
N ILE A 483 -6.39 -27.86 -3.11
CA ILE A 483 -5.54 -26.69 -3.13
C ILE A 483 -4.74 -26.71 -4.43
N LYS A 484 -5.03 -25.76 -5.29
CA LYS A 484 -4.21 -25.46 -6.48
C LYS A 484 -3.16 -24.41 -6.11
N GLY A 485 -2.13 -24.28 -6.94
CA GLY A 485 -1.09 -23.31 -6.64
C GLY A 485 -0.13 -23.04 -7.76
N GLU A 486 0.67 -22.03 -7.52
CA GLU A 486 1.76 -21.59 -8.37
C GLU A 486 3.02 -21.46 -7.53
N LEU A 487 4.17 -21.77 -8.14
CA LEU A 487 5.49 -21.64 -7.51
C LEU A 487 6.46 -21.05 -8.52
N TYR A 488 7.13 -19.96 -8.14
CA TYR A 488 8.09 -19.26 -8.99
C TYR A 488 9.43 -19.08 -8.27
N GLU A 489 10.52 -19.22 -9.03
CA GLU A 489 11.88 -18.89 -8.60
C GLU A 489 12.25 -17.51 -9.15
N LEU A 490 12.12 -16.48 -8.34
CA LEU A 490 12.14 -15.07 -8.75
C LEU A 490 13.51 -14.58 -9.29
N GLU A 491 14.62 -15.25 -8.95
CA GLU A 491 15.95 -14.89 -9.44
C GLU A 491 16.15 -15.32 -10.90
N SER A 492 15.62 -16.48 -11.27
CA SER A 492 15.74 -17.04 -12.64
C SER A 492 14.53 -16.74 -13.52
N ASP A 493 13.39 -16.39 -12.91
CA ASP A 493 12.13 -16.08 -13.58
C ASP A 493 11.46 -14.86 -12.93
N PRO A 494 12.05 -13.65 -13.10
CA PRO A 494 11.54 -12.43 -12.48
C PRO A 494 10.18 -11.98 -13.03
N HIS A 495 9.73 -12.51 -14.15
CA HIS A 495 8.42 -12.25 -14.75
C HIS A 495 7.37 -13.29 -14.37
N GLU A 496 7.74 -14.33 -13.61
CA GLU A 496 6.80 -15.35 -13.11
C GLU A 496 6.05 -16.07 -14.24
N TRP A 497 6.77 -16.40 -15.31
CA TRP A 497 6.18 -17.08 -16.48
C TRP A 497 6.19 -18.59 -16.37
N LYS A 498 7.06 -19.17 -15.54
CA LYS A 498 7.26 -20.62 -15.43
C LYS A 498 6.74 -21.15 -14.10
N ASN A 499 5.49 -21.62 -14.08
CA ASN A 499 4.92 -22.24 -12.89
C ASN A 499 5.60 -23.58 -12.58
N LEU A 500 6.27 -23.68 -11.44
CA LEU A 500 6.99 -24.86 -10.96
C LEU A 500 6.18 -25.72 -9.97
N TYR A 501 4.94 -25.36 -9.67
CA TYR A 501 4.14 -25.97 -8.59
C TYR A 501 3.97 -27.47 -8.72
N SER A 502 3.68 -27.97 -9.92
CA SER A 502 3.47 -29.39 -10.20
C SER A 502 4.78 -30.18 -10.40
N ASN A 503 5.94 -29.51 -10.47
CA ASN A 503 7.21 -30.15 -10.70
C ASN A 503 7.74 -30.82 -9.42
N LYS A 504 7.87 -32.15 -9.43
CA LYS A 504 8.32 -32.97 -8.29
C LYS A 504 9.68 -32.54 -7.72
N LYS A 505 10.58 -31.99 -8.55
CA LYS A 505 11.90 -31.48 -8.12
C LYS A 505 11.78 -30.41 -7.03
N TYR A 506 10.71 -29.61 -7.07
CA TYR A 506 10.49 -28.49 -6.15
C TYR A 506 9.50 -28.80 -5.02
N GLN A 507 9.10 -30.08 -4.85
CA GLN A 507 8.14 -30.48 -3.83
C GLN A 507 8.55 -30.06 -2.41
N LYS A 508 9.82 -30.22 -2.04
CA LYS A 508 10.32 -29.87 -0.70
C LYS A 508 10.17 -28.39 -0.41
N ILE A 509 10.58 -27.53 -1.35
CA ILE A 509 10.45 -26.07 -1.17
C ILE A 509 8.99 -25.63 -1.17
N ARG A 510 8.16 -26.19 -2.04
CA ARG A 510 6.73 -25.93 -2.07
C ARG A 510 6.07 -26.22 -0.71
N GLU A 511 6.31 -27.39 -0.13
CA GLU A 511 5.72 -27.76 1.17
C GLU A 511 6.27 -26.90 2.32
N GLN A 512 7.54 -26.49 2.26
CA GLN A 512 8.10 -25.53 3.22
C GLN A 512 7.37 -24.17 3.15
N LEU A 513 7.28 -23.57 1.98
CA LEU A 513 6.62 -22.27 1.78
C LEU A 513 5.12 -22.32 2.14
N LYS A 514 4.46 -23.44 1.82
CA LYS A 514 3.08 -23.69 2.21
C LYS A 514 2.92 -23.72 3.73
N THR A 515 3.85 -24.36 4.43
CA THR A 515 3.84 -24.40 5.89
C THR A 515 4.03 -22.99 6.48
N GLU A 516 5.01 -22.24 5.97
CA GLU A 516 5.28 -20.85 6.39
C GLU A 516 4.05 -19.95 6.20
N LEU A 517 3.40 -20.03 5.03
CA LEU A 517 2.16 -19.30 4.76
C LEU A 517 1.04 -19.66 5.75
N LEU A 518 0.83 -20.94 5.98
CA LEU A 518 -0.23 -21.39 6.90
C LEU A 518 0.08 -21.03 8.35
N GLU A 519 1.35 -21.04 8.78
CA GLU A 519 1.77 -20.57 10.10
C GLU A 519 1.50 -19.07 10.25
N ASN A 520 1.84 -18.26 9.25
CA ASN A 520 1.55 -16.82 9.24
C ASN A 520 0.05 -16.55 9.39
N LEU A 521 -0.78 -17.24 8.62
CA LEU A 521 -2.25 -17.12 8.71
C LEU A 521 -2.76 -17.54 10.08
N ALA A 522 -2.23 -18.63 10.65
CA ALA A 522 -2.64 -19.12 11.96
C ALA A 522 -2.36 -18.12 13.08
N VAL A 523 -1.17 -17.51 13.09
CA VAL A 523 -0.78 -16.47 14.06
C VAL A 523 -1.65 -15.23 13.89
N THR A 524 -1.82 -14.78 12.67
CA THR A 524 -2.58 -13.57 12.33
C THR A 524 -4.04 -13.64 12.79
N PHE A 525 -4.69 -14.81 12.66
CA PHE A 525 -6.10 -14.97 13.00
C PHE A 525 -6.37 -15.51 14.42
N SER A 526 -5.35 -15.93 15.17
CA SER A 526 -5.53 -16.55 16.50
C SER A 526 -6.10 -15.61 17.58
N GLY A 527 -6.13 -14.32 17.38
CA GLY A 527 -6.59 -13.32 18.36
C GLY A 527 -7.82 -12.51 17.93
N PHE A 528 -8.37 -12.76 16.73
CA PHE A 528 -9.50 -11.97 16.23
C PHE A 528 -10.81 -12.75 16.29
N PRO A 529 -11.87 -12.19 16.87
CA PRO A 529 -13.20 -12.72 16.68
C PRO A 529 -13.54 -12.58 15.20
N MET A 530 -13.64 -13.68 14.49
CA MET A 530 -14.07 -13.73 13.10
C MET A 530 -15.44 -13.08 13.00
N GLY A 531 -15.48 -11.87 12.45
CA GLY A 531 -16.74 -11.22 12.16
C GLY A 531 -17.58 -12.14 11.29
N LYS A 532 -18.80 -12.45 11.73
CA LYS A 532 -19.81 -13.06 10.87
C LYS A 532 -20.12 -12.03 9.80
N GLY A 533 -19.55 -12.22 8.59
CA GLY A 533 -19.83 -11.43 7.41
C GLY A 533 -21.25 -11.59 6.91
#